data_0015ebc51cf6db8c8191134b7b54e67c
#
_entry.id   0015ebc51cf6db8c8191134b7b54e67c
#
_cell.length_a   1.000
_cell.length_b   1.000
_cell.length_c   1.000
_cell.angle_alpha   90.00
_cell.angle_beta   90.00
_cell.angle_gamma   90.00
#
_symmetry.space_group_name_H-M   'P 1'
#
loop_
_entity.id
_entity.type
_entity.pdbx_description
1 polymer ?
#
loop_
_entity_poly.entity_id
_entity_poly.type
_entity_poly.pdbx_seq_one_letter_code
_entity_poly.pdbx_strand_id
1 'polypeptide(L)'
;VPQVYLGFPDATIDRCVRELKAFRRVELKPGQRQTVTVALTRRDLSYWDILLHSWTVEPGTVRVEVGASSRDLPLVADIALDAPQVHYPLHRDSTVAEWMANDENFAAKVRHATRKIGIDLDSDPTVAAFVLKPAYKMLQMAPIMTPEELDEILGE
;
A
#
# COMPACT_ATOMS: atom_id res chain seq x y z
N VAL A 1 -28.43 -12.44 11.43
CA VAL A 1 -27.10 -12.04 11.93
C VAL A 1 -26.49 -11.10 10.92
N PRO A 2 -26.48 -9.77 11.17
CA PRO A 2 -25.74 -8.86 10.33
C PRO A 2 -24.23 -9.12 10.46
N GLN A 3 -23.54 -9.10 9.33
CA GLN A 3 -22.10 -9.30 9.18
C GLN A 3 -21.49 -8.06 8.53
N VAL A 4 -20.33 -7.62 9.02
CA VAL A 4 -19.59 -6.47 8.51
C VAL A 4 -18.29 -6.96 7.90
N TYR A 5 -18.09 -6.63 6.65
CA TYR A 5 -16.89 -6.95 5.89
C TYR A 5 -16.15 -5.67 5.52
N LEU A 6 -14.83 -5.74 5.48
CA LEU A 6 -13.98 -4.69 4.97
C LEU A 6 -13.22 -5.16 3.74
N GLY A 7 -13.18 -4.34 2.71
CA GLY A 7 -12.34 -4.46 1.55
C GLY A 7 -11.41 -3.24 1.44
N PHE A 8 -10.27 -3.41 0.77
CA PHE A 8 -9.24 -2.38 0.62
C PHE A 8 -8.86 -2.28 -0.86
N PRO A 9 -9.68 -1.57 -1.68
CA PRO A 9 -9.50 -1.54 -3.13
C PRO A 9 -8.19 -0.87 -3.58
N ASP A 10 -7.64 0.03 -2.76
CA ASP A 10 -6.42 0.78 -3.07
C ASP A 10 -5.17 0.18 -2.42
N ALA A 11 -5.26 -1.02 -1.81
CA ALA A 11 -4.12 -1.65 -1.15
C ALA A 11 -2.95 -1.87 -2.11
N THR A 12 -1.75 -1.53 -1.68
CA THR A 12 -0.52 -1.72 -2.46
C THR A 12 0.01 -3.15 -2.40
N ILE A 13 -0.52 -3.94 -1.47
CA ILE A 13 -0.21 -5.36 -1.30
C ILE A 13 -1.44 -6.23 -1.61
N ASP A 14 -1.21 -7.51 -1.89
CA ASP A 14 -2.30 -8.48 -2.03
C ASP A 14 -3.06 -8.66 -0.72
N ARG A 15 -4.34 -8.26 -0.72
CA ARG A 15 -5.28 -8.47 0.38
C ARG A 15 -6.49 -9.26 -0.09
N CYS A 16 -7.15 -9.91 0.86
CA CYS A 16 -8.44 -10.53 0.57
C CYS A 16 -9.41 -9.49 0.00
N VAL A 17 -10.19 -9.86 -1.02
CA VAL A 17 -11.22 -8.99 -1.62
C VAL A 17 -12.13 -8.39 -0.54
N ARG A 18 -12.43 -9.19 0.50
CA ARG A 18 -13.15 -8.76 1.70
C ARG A 18 -12.82 -9.65 2.89
N GLU A 19 -12.83 -9.08 4.07
CA GLU A 19 -12.53 -9.75 5.33
C GLU A 19 -13.69 -9.55 6.31
N LEU A 20 -14.21 -10.62 6.91
CA LEU A 20 -15.22 -10.50 7.98
C LEU A 20 -14.56 -9.90 9.22
N LYS A 21 -14.97 -8.71 9.62
CA LYS A 21 -14.41 -8.01 10.78
C LYS A 21 -15.35 -8.02 11.98
N ALA A 22 -16.66 -8.08 11.75
CA ALA A 22 -17.60 -8.12 12.85
C ALA A 22 -18.93 -8.78 12.46
N PHE A 23 -19.61 -9.30 13.46
CA PHE A 23 -20.98 -9.76 13.33
C PHE A 23 -21.72 -9.59 14.66
N ARG A 24 -23.06 -9.57 14.60
CA ARG A 24 -23.89 -9.47 15.80
C ARG A 24 -25.11 -10.37 15.68
N ARG A 25 -25.33 -11.23 16.66
CA ARG A 25 -26.60 -11.94 16.74
C ARG A 25 -27.68 -11.01 17.31
N VAL A 26 -28.77 -10.86 16.58
CA VAL A 26 -29.95 -10.10 17.02
C VAL A 26 -31.19 -10.97 16.88
N GLU A 27 -32.10 -10.83 17.82
CA GLU A 27 -33.40 -11.48 17.82
C GLU A 27 -34.47 -10.40 17.64
N LEU A 28 -35.25 -10.55 16.58
CA LEU A 28 -36.29 -9.58 16.21
C LEU A 28 -37.64 -10.27 16.08
N LYS A 29 -38.66 -9.64 16.62
CA LYS A 29 -40.06 -10.02 16.36
C LYS A 29 -40.49 -9.48 14.98
N PRO A 30 -41.53 -10.03 14.35
CA PRO A 30 -42.07 -9.49 13.10
C PRO A 30 -42.36 -7.97 13.22
N GLY A 31 -41.86 -7.18 12.26
CA GLY A 31 -41.99 -5.71 12.25
C GLY A 31 -41.06 -4.94 13.21
N GLN A 32 -40.29 -5.61 14.05
CA GLN A 32 -39.35 -4.94 14.94
C GLN A 32 -38.10 -4.47 14.18
N ARG A 33 -37.62 -3.30 14.55
CA ARG A 33 -36.34 -2.72 14.10
C ARG A 33 -35.37 -2.57 15.26
N GLN A 34 -34.11 -2.80 15.02
CA GLN A 34 -33.05 -2.59 16.01
C GLN A 34 -31.82 -1.99 15.35
N THR A 35 -31.26 -0.97 15.96
CA THR A 35 -29.96 -0.43 15.56
C THR A 35 -28.86 -1.28 16.17
N VAL A 36 -27.88 -1.67 15.35
CA VAL A 36 -26.71 -2.42 15.78
C VAL A 36 -25.49 -1.54 15.58
N THR A 37 -24.75 -1.30 16.64
CA THR A 37 -23.48 -0.58 16.59
C THR A 37 -22.34 -1.59 16.63
N VAL A 38 -21.39 -1.43 15.73
CA VAL A 38 -20.16 -2.23 15.65
C VAL A 38 -18.98 -1.27 15.71
N ALA A 39 -18.06 -1.51 16.61
CA ALA A 39 -16.81 -0.78 16.67
C ALA A 39 -15.73 -1.55 15.87
N LEU A 40 -15.05 -0.83 14.98
CA LEU A 40 -13.87 -1.31 14.29
C LEU A 40 -12.65 -0.65 14.92
N THR A 41 -11.60 -1.42 15.10
CA THR A 41 -10.34 -0.97 15.71
C THR A 41 -9.28 -0.75 14.62
N ARG A 42 -8.17 -0.08 14.98
CA ARG A 42 -7.02 0.03 14.09
C ARG A 42 -6.53 -1.34 13.59
N ARG A 43 -6.63 -2.37 14.46
CA ARG A 43 -6.25 -3.73 14.11
C ARG A 43 -7.11 -4.32 12.99
N ASP A 44 -8.40 -4.00 12.96
CA ASP A 44 -9.31 -4.48 11.91
C ASP A 44 -8.99 -3.90 10.55
N LEU A 45 -8.37 -2.72 10.50
CA LEU A 45 -7.93 -2.02 9.29
C LEU A 45 -6.52 -2.42 8.84
N SER A 46 -5.72 -3.03 9.75
CA SER A 46 -4.32 -3.33 9.51
C SER A 46 -4.10 -4.68 8.82
N TYR A 47 -2.93 -4.81 8.20
CA TYR A 47 -2.31 -6.08 7.80
C TYR A 47 -0.96 -6.24 8.51
N TRP A 48 -0.44 -7.47 8.52
CA TRP A 48 0.90 -7.71 9.01
C TRP A 48 1.91 -7.44 7.89
N ASP A 49 2.73 -6.43 8.09
CA ASP A 49 3.80 -6.09 7.16
C ASP A 49 5.06 -6.89 7.51
N ILE A 50 5.50 -7.74 6.57
CA ILE A 50 6.63 -8.63 6.78
C ILE A 50 7.98 -7.91 6.71
N LEU A 51 8.05 -6.76 6.04
CA LEU A 51 9.28 -5.97 5.93
C LEU A 51 9.45 -5.06 7.15
N LEU A 52 8.35 -4.48 7.64
CA LEU A 52 8.36 -3.64 8.84
C LEU A 52 8.22 -4.45 10.14
N HIS A 53 7.95 -5.75 10.06
CA HIS A 53 7.63 -6.61 11.21
C HIS A 53 6.57 -5.99 12.14
N SER A 54 5.54 -5.37 11.56
CA SER A 54 4.54 -4.61 12.31
C SER A 54 3.15 -4.66 11.68
N TRP A 55 2.13 -4.34 12.52
CA TRP A 55 0.76 -4.16 12.04
C TRP A 55 0.61 -2.78 11.43
N THR A 56 0.45 -2.74 10.12
CA THR A 56 0.48 -1.53 9.29
C THR A 56 -0.91 -1.22 8.74
N VAL A 57 -1.25 0.05 8.70
CA VAL A 57 -2.46 0.58 8.08
C VAL A 57 -2.02 1.51 6.95
N GLU A 58 -2.48 1.25 5.74
CA GLU A 58 -2.25 2.11 4.58
C GLU A 58 -3.35 3.17 4.45
N PRO A 59 -3.02 4.38 3.98
CA PRO A 59 -4.02 5.34 3.55
C PRO A 59 -4.75 4.83 2.30
N GLY A 60 -5.96 5.33 2.06
CA GLY A 60 -6.73 4.96 0.89
C GLY A 60 -8.20 4.77 1.20
N THR A 61 -8.89 3.94 0.43
CA THR A 61 -10.31 3.66 0.59
C THR A 61 -10.54 2.36 1.36
N VAL A 62 -11.39 2.44 2.38
CA VAL A 62 -11.95 1.25 3.05
C VAL A 62 -13.38 1.08 2.57
N ARG A 63 -13.64 -0.03 1.90
CA ARG A 63 -15.00 -0.43 1.52
C ARG A 63 -15.63 -1.22 2.65
N VAL A 64 -16.68 -0.67 3.23
CA VAL A 64 -17.49 -1.31 4.27
C VAL A 64 -18.71 -1.94 3.62
N GLU A 65 -18.86 -3.26 3.77
CA GLU A 65 -19.97 -4.02 3.23
C GLU A 65 -20.72 -4.70 4.37
N VAL A 66 -22.05 -4.57 4.39
CA VAL A 66 -22.88 -5.16 5.47
C VAL A 66 -24.02 -5.97 4.85
N GLY A 67 -24.21 -7.17 5.37
CA GLY A 67 -25.29 -8.04 4.92
C GLY A 67 -25.47 -9.29 5.77
N ALA A 68 -26.21 -10.24 5.24
CA ALA A 68 -26.53 -11.50 5.91
C ALA A 68 -25.45 -12.57 5.74
N SER A 69 -24.66 -12.47 4.67
CA SER A 69 -23.57 -13.38 4.34
C SER A 69 -22.56 -12.68 3.43
N SER A 70 -21.41 -13.32 3.18
CA SER A 70 -20.39 -12.80 2.23
C SER A 70 -20.87 -12.73 0.77
N ARG A 71 -22.04 -13.28 0.46
CA ARG A 71 -22.65 -13.25 -0.88
C ARG A 71 -23.91 -12.38 -0.95
N ASP A 72 -24.39 -11.91 0.18
CA ASP A 72 -25.58 -11.06 0.31
C ASP A 72 -25.19 -9.83 1.15
N LEU A 73 -24.68 -8.81 0.48
CA LEU A 73 -24.11 -7.58 1.03
C LEU A 73 -24.79 -6.36 0.40
N PRO A 74 -26.07 -6.12 0.73
CA PRO A 74 -26.85 -5.04 0.10
C PRO A 74 -26.43 -3.63 0.52
N LEU A 75 -25.70 -3.48 1.61
CA LEU A 75 -25.26 -2.18 2.11
C LEU A 75 -23.75 -2.05 1.88
N VAL A 76 -23.37 -1.01 1.15
CA VAL A 76 -21.99 -0.70 0.81
C VAL A 76 -21.71 0.78 1.04
N ALA A 77 -20.58 1.08 1.66
CA ALA A 77 -20.07 2.44 1.81
C ALA A 77 -18.56 2.45 1.67
N ASP A 78 -18.04 3.42 0.93
CA ASP A 78 -16.61 3.68 0.84
C ASP A 78 -16.24 4.84 1.77
N ILE A 79 -15.19 4.65 2.58
CA ILE A 79 -14.72 5.59 3.58
C ILE A 79 -13.25 5.86 3.30
N ALA A 80 -12.88 7.14 3.18
CA ALA A 80 -11.48 7.52 3.10
C ALA A 80 -10.78 7.26 4.44
N LEU A 81 -9.69 6.54 4.40
CA LEU A 81 -8.84 6.25 5.55
C LEU A 81 -7.60 7.14 5.46
N ASP A 82 -7.52 8.06 6.41
CA ASP A 82 -6.34 8.90 6.59
C ASP A 82 -5.33 8.13 7.48
N ALA A 83 -4.19 7.80 6.88
CA ALA A 83 -3.10 7.13 7.57
C ALA A 83 -1.77 7.64 6.97
N PRO A 84 -0.66 7.60 7.73
CA PRO A 84 0.66 7.89 7.17
C PRO A 84 0.98 6.97 6.01
N GLN A 85 1.70 7.49 5.01
CA GLN A 85 2.27 6.67 3.95
C GLN A 85 3.21 5.63 4.55
N VAL A 86 3.16 4.43 4.01
CA VAL A 86 4.07 3.36 4.43
C VAL A 86 5.42 3.59 3.75
N HIS A 87 6.45 3.77 4.56
CA HIS A 87 7.82 3.92 4.09
C HIS A 87 8.64 2.74 4.58
N TYR A 88 9.33 2.09 3.65
CA TYR A 88 10.25 1.02 3.96
C TYR A 88 11.66 1.56 4.15
N PRO A 89 12.44 1.05 5.13
CA PRO A 89 13.83 1.45 5.25
C PRO A 89 14.59 1.09 3.98
N LEU A 90 15.29 2.06 3.42
CA LEU A 90 16.13 1.85 2.25
C LEU A 90 17.44 1.19 2.67
N HIS A 91 17.96 0.33 1.84
CA HIS A 91 19.23 -0.34 2.00
C HIS A 91 19.90 -0.52 0.62
N ARG A 92 21.15 -0.97 0.61
CA ARG A 92 21.97 -1.06 -0.61
C ARG A 92 21.33 -1.93 -1.72
N ASP A 93 20.60 -2.97 -1.31
CA ASP A 93 19.89 -3.87 -2.25
C ASP A 93 18.50 -3.38 -2.63
N SER A 94 18.02 -2.28 -2.05
CA SER A 94 16.74 -1.68 -2.45
C SER A 94 16.77 -1.31 -3.93
N THR A 95 15.64 -1.53 -4.59
CA THR A 95 15.50 -1.28 -6.01
C THR A 95 15.47 0.22 -6.31
N VAL A 96 15.75 0.59 -7.56
CA VAL A 96 15.61 1.97 -8.01
C VAL A 96 14.20 2.49 -7.78
N ALA A 97 13.16 1.65 -7.96
CA ALA A 97 11.77 2.01 -7.72
C ALA A 97 11.51 2.35 -6.23
N GLU A 98 12.03 1.55 -5.30
CA GLU A 98 11.91 1.79 -3.86
C GLU A 98 12.62 3.09 -3.46
N TRP A 99 13.82 3.32 -3.98
CA TRP A 99 14.54 4.58 -3.77
C TRP A 99 13.77 5.79 -4.30
N MET A 100 13.24 5.70 -5.54
CA MET A 100 12.45 6.78 -6.13
C MET A 100 11.15 7.07 -5.37
N ALA A 101 10.55 6.05 -4.75
CA ALA A 101 9.33 6.21 -3.97
C ALA A 101 9.57 6.87 -2.60
N ASN A 102 10.79 6.75 -2.06
CA ASN A 102 11.12 7.20 -0.70
C ASN A 102 12.04 8.44 -0.68
N ASP A 103 12.73 8.76 -1.79
CA ASP A 103 13.60 9.92 -1.91
C ASP A 103 13.32 10.68 -3.21
N GLU A 104 12.71 11.86 -3.10
CA GLU A 104 12.34 12.69 -4.24
C GLU A 104 13.57 13.29 -4.96
N ASN A 105 14.66 13.56 -4.23
CA ASN A 105 15.90 14.02 -4.84
C ASN A 105 16.55 12.93 -5.69
N PHE A 106 16.57 11.70 -5.19
CA PHE A 106 17.01 10.55 -5.97
C PHE A 106 16.11 10.34 -7.18
N ALA A 107 14.80 10.39 -7.04
CA ALA A 107 13.85 10.27 -8.14
C ALA A 107 14.08 11.34 -9.23
N ALA A 108 14.32 12.59 -8.82
CA ALA A 108 14.62 13.68 -9.75
C ALA A 108 15.94 13.45 -10.50
N LYS A 109 17.01 13.00 -9.82
CA LYS A 109 18.29 12.66 -10.45
C LYS A 109 18.15 11.53 -11.47
N VAL A 110 17.40 10.45 -11.11
CA VAL A 110 17.16 9.32 -12.00
C VAL A 110 16.37 9.76 -13.25
N ARG A 111 15.26 10.50 -13.07
CA ARG A 111 14.49 11.04 -14.20
C ARG A 111 15.30 11.95 -15.10
N HIS A 112 16.16 12.79 -14.52
CA HIS A 112 17.04 13.66 -15.31
C HIS A 112 18.05 12.86 -16.13
N ALA A 113 18.69 11.86 -15.52
CA ALA A 113 19.70 11.05 -16.20
C ALA A 113 19.09 10.19 -17.31
N THR A 114 17.93 9.59 -17.09
CA THR A 114 17.25 8.77 -18.10
C THR A 114 16.74 9.59 -19.27
N ARG A 115 16.23 10.80 -19.03
CA ARG A 115 15.84 11.72 -20.13
C ARG A 115 17.00 12.12 -21.02
N LYS A 116 18.22 12.26 -20.48
CA LYS A 116 19.42 12.56 -21.29
C LYS A 116 19.76 11.48 -22.29
N ILE A 117 19.39 10.24 -22.03
CA ILE A 117 19.59 9.08 -22.92
C ILE A 117 18.32 8.71 -23.69
N GLY A 118 17.31 9.58 -23.67
CA GLY A 118 16.07 9.42 -24.43
C GLY A 118 15.06 8.44 -23.84
N ILE A 119 15.22 8.06 -22.57
CA ILE A 119 14.30 7.18 -21.85
C ILE A 119 13.37 8.01 -20.95
N ASP A 120 12.07 7.87 -21.15
CA ASP A 120 11.06 8.44 -20.27
C ASP A 120 10.54 7.36 -19.33
N LEU A 121 10.85 7.51 -18.03
CA LEU A 121 10.47 6.55 -16.98
C LEU A 121 8.98 6.41 -16.80
N ASP A 122 8.20 7.42 -17.14
CA ASP A 122 6.77 7.46 -16.89
C ASP A 122 5.96 6.84 -18.03
N SER A 123 6.55 6.67 -19.23
CA SER A 123 5.83 6.22 -20.44
C SER A 123 6.43 4.99 -21.12
N ASP A 124 7.69 4.62 -20.84
CA ASP A 124 8.38 3.53 -21.54
C ASP A 124 8.26 2.20 -20.75
N PRO A 125 7.55 1.18 -21.27
CA PRO A 125 7.39 -0.10 -20.58
C PRO A 125 8.70 -0.89 -20.41
N THR A 126 9.74 -0.59 -21.20
CA THR A 126 11.06 -1.23 -21.03
C THR A 126 11.74 -0.80 -19.73
N VAL A 127 11.34 0.32 -19.19
CA VAL A 127 11.86 0.90 -17.94
C VAL A 127 11.47 0.08 -16.73
N ALA A 128 10.34 -0.63 -16.74
CA ALA A 128 9.93 -1.47 -15.62
C ALA A 128 11.04 -2.46 -15.21
N ALA A 129 11.74 -3.04 -16.20
CA ALA A 129 12.84 -3.95 -15.93
C ALA A 129 14.08 -3.25 -15.34
N PHE A 130 14.22 -1.94 -15.59
CA PHE A 130 15.34 -1.13 -15.07
C PHE A 130 15.10 -0.74 -13.60
N VAL A 131 13.93 -0.20 -13.28
CA VAL A 131 13.63 0.31 -11.94
C VAL A 131 13.47 -0.81 -10.89
N LEU A 132 13.24 -2.04 -11.32
CA LEU A 132 13.18 -3.22 -10.45
C LEU A 132 14.55 -3.82 -10.10
N LYS A 133 15.65 -3.26 -10.61
CA LYS A 133 17.00 -3.69 -10.24
C LYS A 133 17.50 -2.97 -8.99
N PRO A 134 18.37 -3.61 -8.18
CA PRO A 134 19.04 -2.94 -7.07
C PRO A 134 19.75 -1.68 -7.51
N ALA A 135 19.60 -0.60 -6.76
CA ALA A 135 20.12 0.71 -7.12
C ALA A 135 21.65 0.66 -7.32
N TYR A 136 22.41 -0.02 -6.44
CA TYR A 136 23.87 -0.12 -6.58
C TYR A 136 24.35 -0.77 -7.88
N LYS A 137 23.59 -1.74 -8.44
CA LYS A 137 23.92 -2.35 -9.74
C LYS A 137 23.67 -1.39 -10.90
N MET A 138 22.67 -0.53 -10.74
CA MET A 138 22.36 0.47 -11.77
C MET A 138 23.40 1.58 -11.81
N LEU A 139 23.96 1.98 -10.67
CA LEU A 139 25.04 2.95 -10.58
C LEU A 139 26.30 2.51 -11.32
N GLN A 140 26.55 1.19 -11.36
CA GLN A 140 27.66 0.62 -12.14
C GLN A 140 27.44 0.68 -13.66
N MET A 141 26.18 0.68 -14.11
CA MET A 141 25.81 0.67 -15.54
C MET A 141 25.60 2.08 -16.11
N ALA A 142 25.11 3.00 -15.28
CA ALA A 142 24.89 4.38 -15.64
C ALA A 142 25.20 5.25 -14.40
N PRO A 143 26.29 6.03 -14.40
CA PRO A 143 26.69 6.82 -13.24
C PRO A 143 25.70 7.98 -13.00
N ILE A 144 24.59 7.67 -12.38
CA ILE A 144 23.56 8.62 -11.93
C ILE A 144 23.99 9.26 -10.61
N MET A 145 24.82 8.52 -9.86
CA MET A 145 25.33 8.85 -8.53
C MET A 145 26.65 8.08 -8.33
N THR A 146 27.56 8.61 -7.53
CA THR A 146 28.76 7.86 -7.15
C THR A 146 28.48 6.87 -6.02
N PRO A 147 29.30 5.83 -5.84
CA PRO A 147 29.17 4.93 -4.69
C PRO A 147 29.22 5.68 -3.35
N GLU A 148 30.08 6.71 -3.25
CA GLU A 148 30.24 7.52 -2.06
C GLU A 148 28.97 8.35 -1.77
N GLU A 149 28.31 8.89 -2.79
CA GLU A 149 27.01 9.58 -2.62
C GLU A 149 25.92 8.61 -2.16
N LEU A 150 25.97 7.34 -2.57
CA LEU A 150 25.02 6.33 -2.11
C LEU A 150 25.27 5.98 -0.64
N ASP A 151 26.52 5.75 -0.25
CA ASP A 151 26.90 5.42 1.12
C ASP A 151 26.55 6.59 2.07
N GLU A 152 26.73 7.84 1.64
CA GLU A 152 26.31 9.04 2.41
C GLU A 152 24.79 9.08 2.64
N ILE A 153 23.99 8.72 1.63
CA ILE A 153 22.52 8.70 1.74
C ILE A 153 22.06 7.54 2.65
N LEU A 154 22.76 6.41 2.61
CA LEU A 154 22.46 5.24 3.45
C LEU A 154 22.89 5.41 4.90
N GLY A 155 23.78 6.38 5.17
CA GLY A 155 24.36 6.60 6.51
C GLY A 155 25.32 5.49 6.94
N GLU A 156 25.98 4.84 5.97
CA GLU A 156 27.01 3.81 6.16
C GLU A 156 28.41 4.41 6.16
#